data_1d1c08de5d90cb627041aa826a53bfa3
#
_entry.id   1d1c08de5d90cb627041aa826a53bfa3
#
_cell.length_a   1.000
_cell.length_b   1.000
_cell.length_c   1.000
_cell.angle_alpha   90.00
_cell.angle_beta   90.00
_cell.angle_gamma   90.00
#
_symmetry.space_group_name_H-M   'P 1'
#
loop_
_entity.id
_entity.type
_entity.pdbx_description
1 polymer ?
#
loop_
_entity_poly.entity_id
_entity_poly.type
_entity_poly.pdbx_seq_one_letter_code
_entity_poly.pdbx_strand_id
1 'polypeptide(L)'
;MIGKRAKILAQAHVEDLLFFAQHTRHPIRNKVVVLLSLKAGLRAGEIANLSWDMVIDPTGEIATTLELQDHVAKKGSGRVIPVHPDLRKALMQLRAESPQSNGAVVQSERGGPMRPIAIVCWFARAYRAIGLAGCSSHSGRRTFITRAARLVHRAGGSLRDVQLLAGHRSLLTTQRYIDGDTDVQRQLVALI
;
A
#
# COMPACT_ATOMS: atom_id res chain seq x y z
N MET A 1 19.15 -7.32 -18.53
CA MET A 1 18.76 -8.05 -17.29
C MET A 1 17.35 -7.65 -16.92
N ILE A 2 16.38 -8.58 -16.95
CA ILE A 2 15.03 -8.35 -16.46
C ILE A 2 15.16 -8.26 -14.94
N GLY A 3 15.04 -7.07 -14.36
CA GLY A 3 15.09 -6.86 -12.92
C GLY A 3 14.07 -7.77 -12.20
N LYS A 4 14.49 -8.42 -11.12
CA LYS A 4 13.64 -9.33 -10.33
C LYS A 4 12.39 -8.58 -9.87
N ARG A 5 11.23 -8.91 -10.45
CA ARG A 5 9.94 -8.29 -10.08
C ARG A 5 9.62 -8.65 -8.62
N ALA A 6 9.14 -7.68 -7.83
CA ALA A 6 8.69 -7.94 -6.46
C ALA A 6 7.61 -9.04 -6.45
N LYS A 7 7.61 -9.93 -5.47
CA LYS A 7 6.62 -11.03 -5.36
C LYS A 7 5.25 -10.50 -4.93
N ILE A 8 4.19 -11.17 -5.39
CA ILE A 8 2.80 -10.97 -4.91
C ILE A 8 2.62 -11.78 -3.63
N LEU A 9 1.93 -11.22 -2.65
CA LEU A 9 1.68 -11.86 -1.37
C LEU A 9 0.36 -12.65 -1.42
N ALA A 10 0.41 -13.92 -1.03
CA ALA A 10 -0.79 -14.70 -0.71
C ALA A 10 -1.48 -14.14 0.54
N GLN A 11 -2.74 -14.55 0.80
CA GLN A 11 -3.49 -14.04 1.95
C GLN A 11 -2.81 -14.42 3.28
N ALA A 12 -2.35 -15.64 3.43
CA ALA A 12 -1.59 -16.08 4.61
C ALA A 12 -0.34 -15.22 4.87
N HIS A 13 0.42 -14.88 3.80
CA HIS A 13 1.58 -14.00 3.94
C HIS A 13 1.23 -12.57 4.39
N VAL A 14 0.03 -12.09 4.03
CA VAL A 14 -0.46 -10.79 4.52
C VAL A 14 -0.77 -10.87 6.00
N GLU A 15 -1.38 -11.96 6.45
CA GLU A 15 -1.69 -12.22 7.86
C GLU A 15 -0.42 -12.35 8.70
N ASP A 16 0.58 -13.11 8.23
CA ASP A 16 1.90 -13.22 8.86
C ASP A 16 2.59 -11.85 8.99
N LEU A 17 2.53 -11.02 7.93
CA LEU A 17 3.13 -9.69 7.94
C LEU A 17 2.42 -8.75 8.94
N LEU A 18 1.11 -8.80 9.02
CA LEU A 18 0.32 -8.03 9.98
C LEU A 18 0.57 -8.52 11.41
N PHE A 19 0.64 -9.83 11.61
CA PHE A 19 1.00 -10.43 12.89
C PHE A 19 2.39 -9.96 13.34
N PHE A 20 3.39 -10.06 12.46
CA PHE A 20 4.74 -9.55 12.75
C PHE A 20 4.71 -8.08 13.13
N ALA A 21 4.00 -7.23 12.38
CA ALA A 21 3.92 -5.80 12.64
C ALA A 21 3.37 -5.49 14.04
N GLN A 22 2.38 -6.26 14.51
CA GLN A 22 1.75 -6.12 15.82
C GLN A 22 2.68 -6.50 16.99
N HIS A 23 3.71 -7.32 16.74
CA HIS A 23 4.68 -7.75 17.76
C HIS A 23 6.00 -6.97 17.68
N THR A 24 5.99 -5.77 17.11
CA THR A 24 7.12 -4.86 17.04
C THR A 24 6.97 -3.71 18.06
N ARG A 25 8.05 -2.97 18.30
CA ARG A 25 8.07 -1.83 19.26
C ARG A 25 6.98 -0.77 19.02
N HIS A 26 6.54 -0.58 17.74
CA HIS A 26 5.52 0.39 17.37
C HIS A 26 4.40 -0.30 16.58
N PRO A 27 3.55 -1.11 17.25
CA PRO A 27 2.63 -2.02 16.58
C PRO A 27 1.62 -1.31 15.69
N ILE A 28 0.97 -0.25 16.17
CA ILE A 28 -0.07 0.46 15.40
C ILE A 28 0.54 1.20 14.21
N ARG A 29 1.65 1.92 14.41
CA ARG A 29 2.37 2.59 13.32
C ARG A 29 2.79 1.59 12.23
N ASN A 30 3.38 0.46 12.62
CA ASN A 30 3.88 -0.52 11.68
C ASN A 30 2.74 -1.27 10.97
N LYS A 31 1.61 -1.50 11.62
CA LYS A 31 0.37 -1.97 11.01
C LYS A 31 -0.13 -0.98 9.95
N VAL A 32 -0.14 0.33 10.23
CA VAL A 32 -0.51 1.37 9.27
C VAL A 32 0.43 1.35 8.06
N VAL A 33 1.75 1.25 8.24
CA VAL A 33 2.73 1.12 7.13
C VAL A 33 2.39 -0.06 6.22
N VAL A 34 2.08 -1.22 6.79
CA VAL A 34 1.68 -2.43 6.04
C VAL A 34 0.38 -2.19 5.27
N LEU A 35 -0.64 -1.64 5.92
CA LEU A 35 -1.96 -1.41 5.32
C LEU A 35 -1.92 -0.32 4.23
N LEU A 36 -1.15 0.75 4.40
CA LEU A 36 -0.94 1.75 3.34
C LEU A 36 -0.34 1.13 2.07
N SER A 37 0.58 0.19 2.22
CA SER A 37 1.14 -0.54 1.08
C SER A 37 0.16 -1.54 0.46
N LEU A 38 -0.61 -2.29 1.27
CA LEU A 38 -1.47 -3.40 0.83
C LEU A 38 -2.88 -2.99 0.44
N LYS A 39 -3.43 -1.93 1.06
CA LYS A 39 -4.84 -1.51 0.93
C LYS A 39 -5.02 -0.16 0.22
N ALA A 40 -3.95 0.64 0.15
CA ALA A 40 -3.92 1.89 -0.62
C ALA A 40 -2.85 1.87 -1.73
N GLY A 41 -2.03 0.84 -1.80
CA GLY A 41 -1.03 0.66 -2.85
C GLY A 41 0.09 1.71 -2.84
N LEU A 42 0.37 2.35 -1.70
CA LEU A 42 1.37 3.40 -1.61
C LEU A 42 2.81 2.86 -1.74
N ARG A 43 3.68 3.66 -2.35
CA ARG A 43 5.13 3.44 -2.38
C ARG A 43 5.76 3.85 -1.03
N ALA A 44 6.92 3.31 -0.70
CA ALA A 44 7.64 3.68 0.54
C ALA A 44 7.87 5.20 0.67
N GLY A 45 8.15 5.90 -0.43
CA GLY A 45 8.27 7.36 -0.43
C GLY A 45 6.94 8.07 -0.19
N GLU A 46 5.86 7.58 -0.75
CA GLU A 46 4.50 8.11 -0.54
C GLU A 46 4.05 7.88 0.91
N ILE A 47 4.36 6.71 1.49
CA ILE A 47 4.08 6.40 2.90
C ILE A 47 4.88 7.33 3.84
N ALA A 48 6.14 7.58 3.53
CA ALA A 48 7.02 8.42 4.33
C ALA A 48 6.58 9.90 4.38
N ASN A 49 6.04 10.38 3.27
CA ASN A 49 5.64 11.79 3.11
C ASN A 49 4.12 12.00 3.28
N LEU A 50 3.37 10.96 3.65
CA LEU A 50 1.94 11.09 3.93
C LEU A 50 1.75 11.91 5.21
N SER A 51 1.00 13.00 5.12
CA SER A 51 0.64 13.86 6.25
C SER A 51 -0.85 13.71 6.62
N TRP A 52 -1.19 14.12 7.83
CA TRP A 52 -2.56 13.98 8.34
C TRP A 52 -3.57 14.79 7.54
N ASP A 53 -3.21 15.96 7.01
CA ASP A 53 -4.06 16.76 6.14
C ASP A 53 -4.52 16.04 4.85
N MET A 54 -3.78 15.01 4.41
CA MET A 54 -4.16 14.16 3.27
C MET A 54 -5.13 13.02 3.64
N VAL A 55 -5.41 12.83 4.93
CA VAL A 55 -6.12 11.65 5.46
C VAL A 55 -7.34 12.04 6.29
N ILE A 56 -7.40 13.27 6.78
CA ILE A 56 -8.49 13.79 7.59
C ILE A 56 -9.42 14.66 6.76
N ASP A 57 -10.68 14.71 7.16
CA ASP A 57 -11.69 15.62 6.61
C ASP A 57 -11.71 16.98 7.36
N PRO A 58 -12.51 17.95 6.91
CA PRO A 58 -12.60 19.26 7.59
C PRO A 58 -13.10 19.19 9.04
N THR A 59 -13.76 18.11 9.45
CA THR A 59 -14.21 17.92 10.84
C THR A 59 -13.08 17.37 11.72
N GLY A 60 -11.95 16.99 11.11
CA GLY A 60 -10.80 16.42 11.79
C GLY A 60 -10.86 14.91 11.96
N GLU A 61 -11.87 14.24 11.40
CA GLU A 61 -12.01 12.80 11.41
C GLU A 61 -11.23 12.13 10.26
N ILE A 62 -11.00 10.81 10.35
CA ILE A 62 -10.41 10.07 9.24
C ILE A 62 -11.38 10.03 8.07
N ALA A 63 -11.01 10.66 6.97
CA ALA A 63 -11.80 10.76 5.75
C ALA A 63 -12.12 9.40 5.12
N THR A 64 -13.10 9.37 4.24
CA THR A 64 -13.43 8.20 3.41
C THR A 64 -12.45 8.00 2.26
N THR A 65 -11.69 9.05 1.91
CA THR A 65 -10.67 9.05 0.86
C THR A 65 -9.35 9.60 1.40
N LEU A 66 -8.26 9.12 0.85
CA LEU A 66 -6.91 9.63 1.04
C LEU A 66 -6.56 10.47 -0.20
N GLU A 67 -6.18 11.73 -0.01
CA GLU A 67 -5.85 12.67 -1.09
C GLU A 67 -4.32 12.82 -1.21
N LEU A 68 -3.69 11.95 -1.96
CA LEU A 68 -2.25 12.00 -2.15
C LEU A 68 -1.88 13.16 -3.08
N GLN A 69 -1.21 14.16 -2.54
CA GLN A 69 -0.83 15.37 -3.27
C GLN A 69 0.34 15.13 -4.23
N ASP A 70 0.44 15.95 -5.29
CA ASP A 70 1.44 15.79 -6.35
C ASP A 70 2.89 15.82 -5.84
N HIS A 71 3.20 16.68 -4.87
CA HIS A 71 4.55 16.81 -4.32
C HIS A 71 5.01 15.59 -3.53
N VAL A 72 4.06 14.79 -3.00
CA VAL A 72 4.33 13.52 -2.30
C VAL A 72 4.44 12.36 -3.27
N ALA A 73 3.69 12.42 -4.35
CA ALA A 73 3.63 11.37 -5.35
C ALA A 73 4.82 11.41 -6.31
N LYS A 74 5.35 10.24 -6.65
CA LYS A 74 6.45 10.16 -7.62
C LYS A 74 6.03 10.74 -8.98
N LYS A 75 6.77 11.75 -9.46
CA LYS A 75 6.55 12.41 -10.76
C LYS A 75 5.20 13.16 -10.86
N GLY A 76 4.71 13.76 -9.77
CA GLY A 76 3.45 14.51 -9.78
C GLY A 76 2.26 13.63 -10.21
N SER A 77 2.12 12.45 -9.62
CA SER A 77 0.99 11.53 -9.84
C SER A 77 0.10 11.47 -8.62
N GLY A 78 -0.30 12.63 -8.10
CA GLY A 78 -1.29 12.77 -7.05
C GLY A 78 -2.59 12.08 -7.42
N ARG A 79 -3.33 11.62 -6.43
CA ARG A 79 -4.57 10.87 -6.65
C ARG A 79 -5.39 10.74 -5.38
N VAL A 80 -6.68 10.54 -5.60
CA VAL A 80 -7.64 10.22 -4.52
C VAL A 80 -7.78 8.69 -4.45
N ILE A 81 -7.66 8.13 -3.24
CA ILE A 81 -7.73 6.69 -3.00
C ILE A 81 -8.79 6.44 -1.91
N PRO A 82 -9.86 5.67 -2.18
CA PRO A 82 -10.81 5.26 -1.15
C PRO A 82 -10.09 4.52 -0.01
N VAL A 83 -10.41 4.88 1.23
CA VAL A 83 -9.78 4.30 2.42
C VAL A 83 -10.46 2.98 2.77
N HIS A 84 -9.70 1.89 2.71
CA HIS A 84 -10.20 0.56 3.12
C HIS A 84 -10.57 0.55 4.62
N PRO A 85 -11.66 -0.14 5.04
CA PRO A 85 -12.11 -0.17 6.44
C PRO A 85 -11.01 -0.55 7.46
N ASP A 86 -10.17 -1.54 7.15
CA ASP A 86 -9.07 -1.95 8.04
C ASP A 86 -8.02 -0.84 8.18
N LEU A 87 -7.72 -0.13 7.09
CA LEU A 87 -6.80 1.00 7.11
C LEU A 87 -7.39 2.16 7.90
N ARG A 88 -8.68 2.45 7.72
CA ARG A 88 -9.39 3.51 8.47
C ARG A 88 -9.31 3.25 9.97
N LYS A 89 -9.63 2.03 10.42
CA LYS A 89 -9.51 1.64 11.83
C LYS A 89 -8.09 1.81 12.38
N ALA A 90 -7.08 1.40 11.62
CA ALA A 90 -5.69 1.53 12.05
C ALA A 90 -5.22 2.99 12.10
N LEU A 91 -5.67 3.84 11.18
CA LEU A 91 -5.39 5.28 11.19
C LEU A 91 -6.06 5.97 12.39
N MET A 92 -7.31 5.63 12.71
CA MET A 92 -8.00 6.14 13.91
C MET A 92 -7.22 5.78 15.19
N GLN A 93 -6.78 4.53 15.31
CA GLN A 93 -5.97 4.07 16.46
C GLN A 93 -4.65 4.84 16.54
N LEU A 94 -3.94 4.99 15.40
CA LEU A 94 -2.67 5.72 15.37
C LEU A 94 -2.83 7.18 15.76
N ARG A 95 -3.92 7.82 15.34
CA ARG A 95 -4.23 9.21 15.67
C ARG A 95 -4.53 9.38 17.17
N ALA A 96 -5.24 8.44 17.77
CA ALA A 96 -5.55 8.45 19.20
C ALA A 96 -4.29 8.33 20.08
N GLU A 97 -3.25 7.61 19.61
CA GLU A 97 -1.96 7.51 20.30
C GLU A 97 -1.08 8.77 20.16
N SER A 98 -1.32 9.57 19.13
CA SER A 98 -0.52 10.77 18.83
C SER A 98 -1.45 11.95 18.54
N PRO A 99 -1.96 12.63 19.58
CA PRO A 99 -2.97 13.70 19.42
C PRO A 99 -2.48 14.94 18.69
N GLN A 100 -1.17 15.06 18.42
CA GLN A 100 -0.61 16.13 17.61
C GLN A 100 -1.03 15.91 16.14
N SER A 101 -2.12 16.58 15.79
CA SER A 101 -2.89 16.42 14.55
C SER A 101 -2.20 16.94 13.28
N ASN A 102 -0.99 17.48 13.37
CA ASN A 102 -0.28 18.08 12.25
C ASN A 102 1.01 17.31 11.95
N GLY A 103 1.35 17.17 10.66
CA GLY A 103 2.58 16.56 10.20
C GLY A 103 2.42 15.12 9.68
N ALA A 104 3.51 14.37 9.67
CA ALA A 104 3.57 13.05 9.07
C ALA A 104 2.72 11.99 9.81
N VAL A 105 1.97 11.19 9.06
CA VAL A 105 1.22 10.04 9.58
C VAL A 105 2.16 8.99 10.17
N VAL A 106 3.27 8.71 9.47
CA VAL A 106 4.24 7.72 9.89
C VAL A 106 5.49 8.41 10.44
N GLN A 107 5.56 8.47 11.76
CA GLN A 107 6.67 9.13 12.46
C GLN A 107 7.80 8.16 12.81
N SER A 108 9.02 8.69 12.84
CA SER A 108 10.22 7.99 13.33
C SER A 108 10.29 8.02 14.86
N GLU A 109 11.14 7.17 15.46
CA GLU A 109 11.36 7.16 16.92
C GLU A 109 11.98 8.47 17.45
N ARG A 110 12.62 9.26 16.58
CA ARG A 110 13.26 10.55 16.93
C ARG A 110 12.33 11.76 16.74
N GLY A 111 11.03 11.49 16.48
CA GLY A 111 10.10 12.51 16.02
C GLY A 111 10.28 12.83 14.53
N GLY A 112 9.29 13.51 13.94
CA GLY A 112 9.26 13.83 12.52
C GLY A 112 9.02 12.62 11.59
N PRO A 113 8.97 12.83 10.26
CA PRO A 113 8.62 11.82 9.29
C PRO A 113 9.63 10.67 9.24
N MET A 114 9.14 9.45 9.11
CA MET A 114 9.99 8.29 8.88
C MET A 114 10.57 8.35 7.46
N ARG A 115 11.88 8.25 7.31
CA ARG A 115 12.54 8.35 5.99
C ARG A 115 12.13 7.18 5.06
N PRO A 116 11.99 7.42 3.74
CA PRO A 116 11.65 6.36 2.78
C PRO A 116 12.53 5.11 2.88
N ILE A 117 13.84 5.32 3.05
CA ILE A 117 14.78 4.20 3.21
C ILE A 117 14.53 3.40 4.50
N ALA A 118 14.11 4.04 5.58
CA ALA A 118 13.78 3.35 6.82
C ALA A 118 12.55 2.43 6.65
N ILE A 119 11.54 2.86 5.87
CA ILE A 119 10.39 2.03 5.50
C ILE A 119 10.82 0.86 4.64
N VAL A 120 11.70 1.08 3.65
CA VAL A 120 12.27 0.01 2.81
C VAL A 120 13.01 -1.03 3.67
N CYS A 121 13.87 -0.57 4.58
CA CYS A 121 14.62 -1.44 5.50
C CYS A 121 13.69 -2.18 6.47
N TRP A 122 12.62 -1.52 6.94
CA TRP A 122 11.63 -2.16 7.80
C TRP A 122 10.94 -3.32 7.08
N PHE A 123 10.45 -3.11 5.85
CA PHE A 123 9.86 -4.19 5.04
C PHE A 123 10.85 -5.33 4.77
N ALA A 124 12.10 -5.01 4.43
CA ALA A 124 13.13 -6.03 4.19
C ALA A 124 13.36 -6.92 5.44
N ARG A 125 13.38 -6.29 6.63
CA ARG A 125 13.50 -6.99 7.92
C ARG A 125 12.27 -7.84 8.22
N ALA A 126 11.07 -7.28 8.03
CA ALA A 126 9.81 -7.97 8.25
C ALA A 126 9.68 -9.21 7.36
N TYR A 127 9.91 -9.09 6.06
CA TYR A 127 9.86 -10.21 5.13
C TYR A 127 10.90 -11.30 5.44
N ARG A 128 12.10 -10.90 5.87
CA ARG A 128 13.12 -11.88 6.31
C ARG A 128 12.66 -12.61 7.56
N ALA A 129 12.10 -11.92 8.54
CA ALA A 129 11.63 -12.51 9.80
C ALA A 129 10.51 -13.53 9.61
N ILE A 130 9.65 -13.34 8.62
CA ILE A 130 8.55 -14.27 8.28
C ILE A 130 8.92 -15.23 7.13
N GLY A 131 10.20 -15.37 6.78
CA GLY A 131 10.68 -16.34 5.79
C GLY A 131 10.35 -16.05 4.33
N LEU A 132 9.90 -14.83 3.98
CA LEU A 132 9.49 -14.45 2.63
C LEU A 132 10.64 -13.92 1.77
N ALA A 133 11.50 -14.82 1.31
CA ALA A 133 12.61 -14.49 0.42
C ALA A 133 12.14 -13.91 -0.93
N GLY A 134 12.80 -12.83 -1.38
CA GLY A 134 12.51 -12.15 -2.65
C GLY A 134 11.33 -11.17 -2.61
N CYS A 135 10.71 -10.96 -1.43
CA CYS A 135 9.79 -9.86 -1.19
C CYS A 135 10.54 -8.57 -0.88
N SER A 136 9.91 -7.43 -1.17
CA SER A 136 10.46 -6.09 -0.97
C SER A 136 9.36 -5.10 -0.59
N SER A 137 9.72 -3.84 -0.27
CA SER A 137 8.75 -2.76 -0.02
C SER A 137 7.75 -2.53 -1.17
N HIS A 138 8.01 -3.08 -2.36
CA HIS A 138 7.11 -3.02 -3.51
C HIS A 138 6.12 -4.19 -3.55
N SER A 139 6.30 -5.24 -2.73
CA SER A 139 5.45 -6.44 -2.76
C SER A 139 4.01 -6.14 -2.33
N GLY A 140 3.80 -5.31 -1.29
CA GLY A 140 2.46 -4.91 -0.87
C GLY A 140 1.72 -4.14 -1.96
N ARG A 141 2.35 -3.11 -2.53
CA ARG A 141 1.78 -2.36 -3.65
C ARG A 141 1.51 -3.24 -4.88
N ARG A 142 2.43 -4.15 -5.22
CA ARG A 142 2.20 -5.08 -6.33
C ARG A 142 0.99 -5.95 -6.05
N THR A 143 0.85 -6.47 -4.83
CA THR A 143 -0.30 -7.26 -4.40
C THR A 143 -1.60 -6.47 -4.53
N PHE A 144 -1.62 -5.20 -4.08
CA PHE A 144 -2.77 -4.31 -4.23
C PHE A 144 -3.18 -4.16 -5.69
N ILE A 145 -2.26 -3.77 -6.57
CA ILE A 145 -2.55 -3.51 -7.99
C ILE A 145 -3.03 -4.79 -8.69
N THR A 146 -2.37 -5.92 -8.46
CA THR A 146 -2.75 -7.20 -9.07
C THR A 146 -4.13 -7.66 -8.59
N ARG A 147 -4.44 -7.55 -7.29
CA ARG A 147 -5.77 -7.89 -6.75
C ARG A 147 -6.85 -6.96 -7.29
N ALA A 148 -6.59 -5.64 -7.32
CA ALA A 148 -7.53 -4.67 -7.89
C ALA A 148 -7.83 -4.98 -9.36
N ALA A 149 -6.81 -5.27 -10.17
CA ALA A 149 -6.97 -5.62 -11.58
C ALA A 149 -7.77 -6.91 -11.80
N ARG A 150 -7.61 -7.91 -10.91
CA ARG A 150 -8.41 -9.16 -10.97
C ARG A 150 -9.86 -8.97 -10.55
N LEU A 151 -10.13 -8.01 -9.69
CA LEU A 151 -11.46 -7.77 -9.10
C LEU A 151 -12.24 -6.66 -9.81
N VAL A 152 -11.60 -5.83 -10.63
CA VAL A 152 -12.18 -4.61 -11.18
C VAL A 152 -13.47 -4.87 -11.98
N HIS A 153 -13.53 -5.95 -12.77
CA HIS A 153 -14.72 -6.29 -13.53
C HIS A 153 -15.90 -6.73 -12.64
N ARG A 154 -15.63 -7.35 -11.49
CA ARG A 154 -16.67 -7.69 -10.50
C ARG A 154 -17.28 -6.44 -9.85
N ALA A 155 -16.51 -5.36 -9.79
CA ALA A 155 -16.98 -4.07 -9.31
C ALA A 155 -17.61 -3.21 -10.40
N GLY A 156 -17.80 -3.72 -11.63
CA GLY A 156 -18.32 -2.98 -12.77
C GLY A 156 -17.33 -1.94 -13.34
N GLY A 157 -16.08 -2.00 -12.95
CA GLY A 157 -15.03 -1.08 -13.40
C GLY A 157 -14.16 -1.64 -14.53
N SER A 158 -13.13 -0.90 -14.86
CA SER A 158 -12.16 -1.18 -15.92
C SER A 158 -10.72 -1.09 -15.43
N LEU A 159 -9.77 -1.53 -16.25
CA LEU A 159 -8.34 -1.39 -15.93
C LEU A 159 -7.91 0.08 -15.78
N ARG A 160 -8.68 1.03 -16.33
CA ARG A 160 -8.47 2.47 -16.15
C ARG A 160 -8.63 2.88 -14.69
N ASP A 161 -9.61 2.32 -13.98
CA ASP A 161 -9.83 2.61 -12.56
C ASP A 161 -8.66 2.13 -11.72
N VAL A 162 -8.12 0.96 -12.03
CA VAL A 162 -6.90 0.44 -11.39
C VAL A 162 -5.69 1.33 -11.69
N GLN A 163 -5.58 1.84 -12.92
CA GLN A 163 -4.54 2.78 -13.30
C GLN A 163 -4.59 4.06 -12.46
N LEU A 164 -5.78 4.64 -12.27
CA LEU A 164 -6.00 5.84 -11.46
C LEU A 164 -5.65 5.59 -10.00
N LEU A 165 -6.14 4.51 -9.39
CA LEU A 165 -5.81 4.11 -8.02
C LEU A 165 -4.31 3.91 -7.82
N ALA A 166 -3.64 3.30 -8.80
CA ALA A 166 -2.21 3.08 -8.74
C ALA A 166 -1.37 4.34 -9.02
N GLY A 167 -1.95 5.40 -9.60
CA GLY A 167 -1.21 6.58 -10.06
C GLY A 167 -0.19 6.22 -11.15
N HIS A 168 -0.59 5.39 -12.11
CA HIS A 168 0.24 5.07 -13.26
C HIS A 168 -0.07 6.02 -14.42
N ARG A 169 0.95 6.66 -14.99
CA ARG A 169 0.79 7.56 -16.15
C ARG A 169 0.34 6.82 -17.41
N SER A 170 0.68 5.56 -17.55
CA SER A 170 0.37 4.73 -18.70
C SER A 170 -0.41 3.49 -18.29
N LEU A 171 -1.47 3.17 -19.05
CA LEU A 171 -2.25 1.95 -18.89
C LEU A 171 -1.39 0.70 -19.07
N LEU A 172 -0.41 0.73 -19.97
CA LEU A 172 0.57 -0.35 -20.18
C LEU A 172 1.33 -0.69 -18.90
N THR A 173 1.60 0.31 -18.04
CA THR A 173 2.23 0.04 -16.75
C THR A 173 1.33 -0.78 -15.84
N THR A 174 0.03 -0.52 -15.84
CA THR A 174 -0.96 -1.28 -15.07
C THR A 174 -1.13 -2.68 -15.66
N GLN A 175 -1.22 -2.79 -16.97
CA GLN A 175 -1.37 -4.06 -17.68
C GLN A 175 -0.23 -5.04 -17.35
N ARG A 176 1.01 -4.57 -17.22
CA ARG A 176 2.16 -5.41 -16.81
C ARG A 176 1.99 -6.13 -15.46
N TYR A 177 1.05 -5.71 -14.62
CA TYR A 177 0.75 -6.38 -13.34
C TYR A 177 -0.13 -7.61 -13.51
N ILE A 178 -0.88 -7.71 -14.62
CA ILE A 178 -1.73 -8.84 -14.98
C ILE A 178 -1.15 -9.66 -16.12
N ASP A 179 -0.22 -9.10 -16.89
CA ASP A 179 0.47 -9.83 -17.96
C ASP A 179 1.26 -11.02 -17.39
N GLY A 180 1.12 -12.17 -18.05
CA GLY A 180 1.83 -13.39 -17.69
C GLY A 180 1.29 -14.08 -16.44
N ASP A 181 0.03 -13.83 -16.06
CA ASP A 181 -0.67 -14.62 -15.06
C ASP A 181 -1.08 -15.98 -15.65
N THR A 182 -0.15 -16.93 -15.56
CA THR A 182 -0.34 -18.29 -16.10
C THR A 182 -1.54 -19.03 -15.49
N ASP A 183 -1.94 -18.67 -14.27
CA ASP A 183 -3.08 -19.31 -13.60
C ASP A 183 -4.41 -18.87 -14.24
N VAL A 184 -4.52 -17.57 -14.57
CA VAL A 184 -5.68 -17.06 -15.32
C VAL A 184 -5.72 -17.65 -16.72
N GLN A 185 -4.58 -17.78 -17.40
CA GLN A 185 -4.51 -18.40 -18.72
C GLN A 185 -4.93 -19.87 -18.69
N ARG A 186 -4.49 -20.64 -17.67
CA ARG A 186 -4.93 -22.04 -17.47
C ARG A 186 -6.44 -22.15 -17.22
N GLN A 187 -6.98 -21.24 -16.37
CA GLN A 187 -8.44 -21.21 -16.12
C GLN A 187 -9.22 -20.86 -17.37
N LEU A 188 -8.76 -19.88 -18.17
CA LEU A 188 -9.41 -19.53 -19.43
C LEU A 188 -9.43 -20.71 -20.42
N VAL A 189 -8.30 -21.41 -20.57
CA VAL A 189 -8.22 -22.59 -21.45
C VAL A 189 -9.12 -23.71 -20.93
N ALA A 190 -9.27 -23.88 -19.61
CA ALA A 190 -10.15 -24.88 -19.03
C ALA A 190 -11.65 -24.56 -19.19
N LEU A 191 -12.01 -23.34 -19.59
CA LEU A 191 -13.41 -22.93 -19.87
C LEU A 191 -13.80 -23.07 -21.34
N ILE A 192 -12.84 -23.37 -22.22
CA ILE A 192 -13.05 -23.62 -23.68
C ILE A 192 -13.28 -25.09 -23.93
#